data_ef7a7e0976a88ac363e260c0da9fa64d
#
_entry.id   ef7a7e0976a88ac363e260c0da9fa64d
#
_cell.length_a   1.000
_cell.length_b   1.000
_cell.length_c   1.000
_cell.angle_alpha   90.00
_cell.angle_beta   90.00
_cell.angle_gamma   90.00
#
_symmetry.space_group_name_H-M   'P 1'
#
loop_
_entity.id
_entity.type
_entity.pdbx_description
1 polymer ?
#
loop_
_entity_poly.entity_id
_entity_poly.type
_entity_poly.pdbx_seq_one_letter_code
_entity_poly.pdbx_strand_id
1 'polypeptide(L)'
;VEGAYSYAAMRQYFGKNIESYHVKTWRTAMEDVTHGKADYAVLPIENSTAGIVADIYDLLMEYKLYIVGEQIIRVDHVLLGMPDATVEDIREVCSHPQGLAQCKAFLEEYPSWKKKEVENTAGAAKKVSEVGDKGVAAIASREAGEVFGLKVLAENICREKANSTRFILSLIHI
;
A
#
# COMPACT_ATOMS: atom_id res chain seq x y z
N VAL A 1 -3.02 5.76 -4.27
CA VAL A 1 -3.47 4.76 -5.26
C VAL A 1 -4.55 3.92 -4.59
N GLU A 2 -5.66 3.67 -5.27
CA GLU A 2 -6.69 2.74 -4.80
C GLU A 2 -6.07 1.39 -4.46
N GLY A 3 -6.53 0.76 -3.37
CA GLY A 3 -5.93 -0.48 -2.88
C GLY A 3 -4.63 -0.33 -2.07
N ALA A 4 -4.07 0.88 -1.95
CA ALA A 4 -2.94 1.12 -1.06
C ALA A 4 -3.40 1.21 0.42
N TYR A 5 -2.49 0.94 1.37
CA TYR A 5 -2.81 1.01 2.80
C TYR A 5 -3.22 2.42 3.25
N SER A 6 -2.69 3.49 2.64
CA SER A 6 -3.16 4.86 2.87
C SER A 6 -4.60 5.07 2.42
N TYR A 7 -5.01 4.43 1.33
CA TYR A 7 -6.41 4.44 0.88
C TYR A 7 -7.32 3.69 1.87
N ALA A 8 -6.87 2.56 2.40
CA ALA A 8 -7.59 1.85 3.45
C ALA A 8 -7.75 2.70 4.72
N ALA A 9 -6.68 3.39 5.17
CA ALA A 9 -6.72 4.32 6.31
C ALA A 9 -7.74 5.45 6.10
N MET A 10 -7.73 6.06 4.93
CA MET A 10 -8.67 7.09 4.53
C MET A 10 -10.12 6.59 4.59
N ARG A 11 -10.39 5.42 3.99
CA ARG A 11 -11.72 4.80 3.96
C ARG A 11 -12.22 4.42 5.34
N GLN A 12 -11.34 3.97 6.21
CA GLN A 12 -11.69 3.60 7.59
C GLN A 12 -12.06 4.84 8.43
N TYR A 13 -11.41 5.97 8.21
CA TYR A 13 -11.67 7.20 8.95
C TYR A 13 -12.89 7.96 8.44
N PHE A 14 -12.97 8.19 7.12
CA PHE A 14 -14.01 9.02 6.51
C PHE A 14 -15.20 8.24 5.95
N GLY A 15 -15.11 6.91 5.85
CA GLY A 15 -16.13 6.09 5.20
C GLY A 15 -15.94 5.99 3.69
N LYS A 16 -17.00 5.51 3.01
CA LYS A 16 -16.91 5.14 1.59
C LYS A 16 -17.22 6.27 0.61
N ASN A 17 -17.93 7.30 1.06
CA ASN A 17 -18.50 8.34 0.21
C ASN A 17 -17.69 9.63 0.28
N ILE A 18 -16.40 9.56 -0.06
CA ILE A 18 -15.51 10.72 -0.13
C ILE A 18 -14.79 10.73 -1.48
N GLU A 19 -14.57 11.93 -1.99
CA GLU A 19 -13.67 12.14 -3.12
C GLU A 19 -12.23 12.03 -2.66
N SER A 20 -11.42 11.34 -3.43
CA SER A 20 -10.00 11.18 -3.12
C SER A 20 -9.17 11.07 -4.38
N TYR A 21 -7.96 11.54 -4.30
CA TYR A 21 -6.94 11.38 -5.35
C TYR A 21 -5.59 11.07 -4.72
N HIS A 22 -4.66 10.62 -5.53
CA HIS A 22 -3.30 10.35 -5.09
C HIS A 22 -2.30 11.30 -5.74
N VAL A 23 -1.26 11.60 -5.00
CA VAL A 23 -0.12 12.42 -5.45
C VAL A 23 1.16 11.60 -5.38
N LYS A 24 2.19 12.04 -6.10
CA LYS A 24 3.45 11.29 -6.21
C LYS A 24 4.33 11.40 -4.97
N THR A 25 4.24 12.51 -4.23
CA THR A 25 5.10 12.77 -3.06
C THR A 25 4.30 13.24 -1.87
N TRP A 26 4.80 13.00 -0.68
CA TRP A 26 4.19 13.50 0.56
C TRP A 26 4.19 15.04 0.61
N ARG A 27 5.25 15.67 0.07
CA ARG A 27 5.31 17.13 -0.07
C ARG A 27 4.13 17.65 -0.87
N THR A 28 3.85 17.08 -2.03
CA THR A 28 2.70 17.50 -2.86
C THR A 28 1.38 17.29 -2.11
N ALA A 29 1.23 16.22 -1.30
CA ALA A 29 0.03 16.05 -0.48
C ALA A 29 -0.16 17.21 0.51
N MET A 30 0.91 17.67 1.16
CA MET A 30 0.86 18.77 2.11
C MET A 30 0.66 20.13 1.42
N GLU A 31 1.27 20.32 0.26
CA GLU A 31 1.04 21.52 -0.59
C GLU A 31 -0.41 21.62 -1.03
N ASP A 32 -1.02 20.53 -1.46
CA ASP A 32 -2.42 20.51 -1.88
C ASP A 32 -3.38 20.86 -0.72
N VAL A 33 -3.09 20.41 0.50
CA VAL A 33 -3.85 20.83 1.69
C VAL A 33 -3.61 22.31 2.00
N THR A 34 -2.35 22.77 1.95
CA THR A 34 -2.00 24.17 2.23
C THR A 34 -2.64 25.15 1.25
N HIS A 35 -2.80 24.75 -0.01
CA HIS A 35 -3.41 25.56 -1.05
C HIS A 35 -4.94 25.36 -1.18
N GLY A 36 -5.56 24.59 -0.29
CA GLY A 36 -7.00 24.35 -0.30
C GLY A 36 -7.52 23.49 -1.45
N LYS A 37 -6.65 22.69 -2.09
CA LYS A 37 -7.06 21.73 -3.13
C LYS A 37 -7.57 20.43 -2.52
N ALA A 38 -7.14 20.13 -1.30
CA ALA A 38 -7.61 19.02 -0.50
C ALA A 38 -7.89 19.49 0.92
N ASP A 39 -8.92 18.93 1.56
CA ASP A 39 -9.24 19.23 2.95
C ASP A 39 -8.26 18.51 3.90
N TYR A 40 -7.85 17.29 3.54
CA TYR A 40 -7.01 16.43 4.37
C TYR A 40 -5.91 15.74 3.55
N ALA A 41 -4.77 15.51 4.21
CA ALA A 41 -3.76 14.57 3.74
C ALA A 41 -3.71 13.35 4.67
N VAL A 42 -3.58 12.16 4.08
CA VAL A 42 -3.38 10.89 4.81
C VAL A 42 -1.95 10.43 4.58
N LEU A 43 -1.15 10.39 5.64
CA LEU A 43 0.30 10.26 5.59
C LEU A 43 0.77 9.15 6.55
N PRO A 44 1.67 8.25 6.12
CA PRO A 44 2.24 7.23 7.00
C PRO A 44 3.32 7.84 7.89
N ILE A 45 3.20 7.74 9.22
CA ILE A 45 4.22 8.27 10.13
C ILE A 45 5.11 7.21 10.74
N GLU A 46 4.63 5.98 10.80
CA GLU A 46 5.35 4.87 11.43
C GLU A 46 4.88 3.53 10.84
N ASN A 47 5.82 2.63 10.66
CA ASN A 47 5.53 1.23 10.38
C ASN A 47 6.24 0.39 11.46
N SER A 48 5.55 -0.60 12.03
CA SER A 48 6.07 -1.42 13.13
C SER A 48 7.35 -2.19 12.80
N THR A 49 7.61 -2.44 11.51
CA THR A 49 8.79 -3.16 11.03
C THR A 49 9.86 -2.20 10.46
N ALA A 50 9.44 -1.18 9.71
CA ALA A 50 10.35 -0.24 9.05
C ALA A 50 10.71 0.99 9.93
N GLY A 51 9.97 1.22 11.01
CA GLY A 51 10.18 2.34 11.92
C GLY A 51 9.50 3.63 11.48
N ILE A 52 10.03 4.73 11.99
CA ILE A 52 9.50 6.09 11.79
C ILE A 52 9.80 6.58 10.38
N VAL A 53 8.81 7.26 9.77
CA VAL A 53 8.97 7.97 8.50
C VAL A 53 9.38 9.42 8.79
N ALA A 54 10.68 9.65 9.01
CA ALA A 54 11.21 10.93 9.48
C ALA A 54 10.81 12.11 8.59
N ASP A 55 10.85 11.94 7.28
CA ASP A 55 10.50 12.99 6.30
C ASP A 55 9.10 13.59 6.52
N ILE A 56 8.14 12.80 7.05
CA ILE A 56 6.79 13.28 7.33
C ILE A 56 6.79 14.28 8.49
N TYR A 57 7.60 14.03 9.53
CA TYR A 57 7.70 14.94 10.68
C TYR A 57 8.30 16.28 10.26
N ASP A 58 9.35 16.25 9.44
CA ASP A 58 9.98 17.49 8.91
C ASP A 58 8.98 18.28 8.08
N LEU A 59 8.25 17.61 7.20
CA LEU A 59 7.22 18.25 6.37
C LEU A 59 6.06 18.80 7.20
N LEU A 60 5.60 18.11 8.26
CA LEU A 60 4.56 18.63 9.16
C LEU A 60 5.00 19.95 9.82
N MET A 61 6.26 20.04 10.24
CA MET A 61 6.81 21.27 10.81
C MET A 61 6.95 22.39 9.77
N GLU A 62 7.38 22.06 8.56
CA GLU A 62 7.56 23.00 7.45
C GLU A 62 6.21 23.63 7.04
N TYR A 63 5.18 22.80 6.83
CA TYR A 63 3.85 23.23 6.37
C TYR A 63 2.91 23.63 7.51
N LYS A 64 3.30 23.46 8.78
CA LYS A 64 2.51 23.80 9.98
C LYS A 64 1.12 23.16 9.95
N LEU A 65 1.03 21.92 9.50
CA LEU A 65 -0.21 21.18 9.46
C LEU A 65 -0.53 20.57 10.82
N TYR A 66 -1.82 20.48 11.15
CA TYR A 66 -2.31 19.87 12.39
C TYR A 66 -2.71 18.42 12.16
N ILE A 67 -2.33 17.55 13.08
CA ILE A 67 -2.81 16.16 13.12
C ILE A 67 -4.18 16.16 13.80
N VAL A 68 -5.20 15.69 13.09
CA VAL A 68 -6.59 15.65 13.57
C VAL A 68 -7.12 14.25 13.78
N GLY A 69 -6.38 13.25 13.35
CA GLY A 69 -6.76 11.87 13.56
C GLY A 69 -5.62 10.92 13.23
N GLU A 70 -5.77 9.69 13.66
CA GLU A 70 -4.87 8.59 13.30
C GLU A 70 -5.65 7.33 12.95
N GLN A 71 -5.04 6.50 12.11
CA GLN A 71 -5.51 5.15 11.79
C GLN A 71 -4.35 4.17 11.79
N ILE A 72 -4.52 3.05 12.46
CA ILE A 72 -3.57 1.95 12.44
C ILE A 72 -4.11 0.89 11.48
N ILE A 73 -3.39 0.69 10.39
CA ILE A 73 -3.75 -0.30 9.38
C ILE A 73 -2.79 -1.48 9.47
N ARG A 74 -3.35 -2.67 9.66
CA ARG A 74 -2.58 -3.90 9.60
C ARG A 74 -2.10 -4.13 8.17
N VAL A 75 -0.81 -4.36 8.02
CA VAL A 75 -0.19 -4.70 6.74
C VAL A 75 -0.18 -6.21 6.60
N ASP A 76 -1.13 -6.73 5.85
CA ASP A 76 -1.27 -8.15 5.57
C ASP A 76 -1.18 -8.36 4.06
N HIS A 77 -0.03 -8.86 3.62
CA HIS A 77 0.20 -9.14 2.21
C HIS A 77 -0.30 -10.53 1.86
N VAL A 78 -0.90 -10.61 0.68
CA VAL A 78 -1.32 -11.85 0.05
C VAL A 78 -0.70 -11.95 -1.35
N LEU A 79 -0.62 -13.16 -1.89
CA LEU A 79 -0.27 -13.39 -3.28
C LEU A 79 -1.51 -13.24 -4.14
N LEU A 80 -1.49 -12.30 -5.08
CA LEU A 80 -2.58 -11.99 -5.99
C LEU A 80 -2.22 -12.39 -7.41
N GLY A 81 -3.14 -13.03 -8.11
CA GLY A 81 -2.99 -13.36 -9.53
C GLY A 81 -4.29 -13.20 -10.31
N MET A 82 -4.26 -13.52 -11.58
CA MET A 82 -5.45 -13.52 -12.41
C MET A 82 -6.51 -14.47 -11.86
N PRO A 83 -7.83 -14.23 -12.09
CA PRO A 83 -8.91 -15.03 -11.49
C PRO A 83 -8.84 -16.53 -11.81
N ASP A 84 -8.30 -16.87 -12.95
CA ASP A 84 -8.14 -18.24 -13.44
C ASP A 84 -6.71 -18.81 -13.27
N ALA A 85 -5.82 -18.07 -12.59
CA ALA A 85 -4.48 -18.52 -12.24
C ALA A 85 -4.47 -19.40 -10.97
N THR A 86 -3.43 -20.23 -10.88
CA THR A 86 -3.05 -21.00 -9.70
C THR A 86 -1.59 -20.68 -9.31
N VAL A 87 -1.14 -21.11 -8.14
CA VAL A 87 0.24 -20.86 -7.68
C VAL A 87 1.26 -21.52 -8.61
N GLU A 88 0.90 -22.66 -9.21
CA GLU A 88 1.74 -23.44 -10.11
C GLU A 88 1.98 -22.73 -11.45
N ASP A 89 1.09 -21.83 -11.87
CA ASP A 89 1.25 -21.05 -13.10
C ASP A 89 2.29 -19.95 -12.95
N ILE A 90 2.61 -19.53 -11.71
CA ILE A 90 3.40 -18.32 -11.45
C ILE A 90 4.87 -18.51 -11.80
N ARG A 91 5.41 -17.53 -12.52
CA ARG A 91 6.82 -17.45 -12.97
C ARG A 91 7.48 -16.12 -12.57
N GLU A 92 6.67 -15.07 -12.35
CA GLU A 92 7.13 -13.75 -11.94
C GLU A 92 6.23 -13.21 -10.83
N VAL A 93 6.84 -12.58 -9.81
CA VAL A 93 6.14 -11.89 -8.73
C VAL A 93 6.60 -10.44 -8.65
N CYS A 94 5.63 -9.53 -8.58
CA CYS A 94 5.85 -8.08 -8.50
C CYS A 94 5.47 -7.57 -7.11
N SER A 95 6.28 -6.70 -6.51
CA SER A 95 5.92 -5.92 -5.32
C SER A 95 6.90 -4.77 -5.07
N HIS A 96 6.59 -3.94 -4.08
CA HIS A 96 7.56 -3.02 -3.50
C HIS A 96 8.71 -3.80 -2.84
N PRO A 97 9.98 -3.32 -2.86
CA PRO A 97 11.11 -4.02 -2.24
C PRO A 97 10.85 -4.47 -0.80
N GLN A 98 10.22 -3.61 0.01
CA GLN A 98 9.85 -3.96 1.39
C GLN A 98 8.83 -5.11 1.46
N GLY A 99 7.85 -5.16 0.58
CA GLY A 99 6.86 -6.25 0.50
C GLY A 99 7.53 -7.59 0.13
N LEU A 100 8.46 -7.57 -0.83
CA LEU A 100 9.27 -8.74 -1.18
C LEU A 100 10.13 -9.21 0.00
N ALA A 101 10.75 -8.29 0.74
CA ALA A 101 11.58 -8.62 1.90
C ALA A 101 10.74 -9.22 3.05
N GLN A 102 9.55 -8.69 3.32
CA GLN A 102 8.64 -9.20 4.34
C GLN A 102 8.14 -10.61 4.03
N CYS A 103 7.97 -10.94 2.75
CA CYS A 103 7.52 -12.26 2.29
C CYS A 103 8.67 -13.17 1.84
N LYS A 104 9.92 -12.86 2.25
CA LYS A 104 11.12 -13.60 1.81
C LYS A 104 11.02 -15.10 2.05
N ALA A 105 10.57 -15.53 3.25
CA ALA A 105 10.47 -16.94 3.60
C ALA A 105 9.52 -17.71 2.66
N PHE A 106 8.37 -17.12 2.32
CA PHE A 106 7.46 -17.69 1.34
C PHE A 106 8.08 -17.77 -0.05
N LEU A 107 8.78 -16.71 -0.47
CA LEU A 107 9.41 -16.65 -1.80
C LEU A 107 10.62 -17.61 -1.93
N GLU A 108 11.21 -18.05 -0.84
CA GLU A 108 12.27 -19.08 -0.83
C GLU A 108 11.74 -20.48 -1.15
N GLU A 109 10.43 -20.72 -0.98
CA GLU A 109 9.77 -21.96 -1.39
C GLU A 109 9.61 -22.05 -2.93
N TYR A 110 9.70 -20.90 -3.61
CA TYR A 110 9.55 -20.76 -5.07
C TYR A 110 10.79 -20.12 -5.73
N PRO A 111 11.95 -20.76 -5.69
CA PRO A 111 13.22 -20.15 -6.15
C PRO A 111 13.25 -19.87 -7.66
N SER A 112 12.39 -20.49 -8.43
CA SER A 112 12.28 -20.29 -9.88
C SER A 112 11.55 -18.99 -10.26
N TRP A 113 10.82 -18.36 -9.32
CA TRP A 113 10.08 -17.15 -9.63
C TRP A 113 11.00 -15.94 -9.76
N LYS A 114 10.81 -15.18 -10.84
CA LYS A 114 11.46 -13.89 -11.02
C LYS A 114 10.83 -12.85 -10.08
N LYS A 115 11.65 -12.13 -9.31
CA LYS A 115 11.21 -11.06 -8.42
C LYS A 115 11.37 -9.73 -9.14
N LYS A 116 10.30 -8.94 -9.25
CA LYS A 116 10.28 -7.65 -9.92
C LYS A 116 9.84 -6.55 -8.96
N GLU A 117 10.72 -5.60 -8.77
CA GLU A 117 10.45 -4.45 -7.92
C GLU A 117 9.60 -3.41 -8.66
N VAL A 118 8.65 -2.82 -7.93
CA VAL A 118 7.79 -1.72 -8.37
C VAL A 118 7.67 -0.70 -7.25
N GLU A 119 7.20 0.50 -7.59
CA GLU A 119 7.15 1.65 -6.69
C GLU A 119 6.27 1.43 -5.44
N ASN A 120 5.17 0.69 -5.56
CA ASN A 120 4.30 0.36 -4.43
C ASN A 120 3.52 -0.94 -4.68
N THR A 121 3.01 -1.54 -3.60
CA THR A 121 2.32 -2.85 -3.65
C THR A 121 0.99 -2.80 -4.41
N ALA A 122 0.20 -1.73 -4.29
CA ALA A 122 -1.05 -1.58 -5.04
C ALA A 122 -0.79 -1.38 -6.54
N GLY A 123 0.30 -0.68 -6.90
CA GLY A 123 0.77 -0.57 -8.27
C GLY A 123 1.20 -1.92 -8.86
N ALA A 124 1.75 -2.82 -8.03
CA ALA A 124 2.02 -4.20 -8.45
C ALA A 124 0.73 -4.94 -8.83
N ALA A 125 -0.31 -4.87 -7.99
CA ALA A 125 -1.60 -5.48 -8.26
C ALA A 125 -2.24 -4.90 -9.54
N LYS A 126 -2.25 -3.57 -9.68
CA LYS A 126 -2.74 -2.90 -10.90
C LYS A 126 -2.03 -3.43 -12.15
N LYS A 127 -0.70 -3.51 -12.10
CA LYS A 127 0.10 -4.00 -13.22
C LYS A 127 -0.22 -5.44 -13.60
N VAL A 128 -0.40 -6.35 -12.62
CA VAL A 128 -0.79 -7.74 -12.88
C VAL A 128 -2.14 -7.80 -13.60
N SER A 129 -3.12 -7.01 -13.15
CA SER A 129 -4.43 -6.90 -13.79
C SER A 129 -4.33 -6.39 -15.23
N GLU A 130 -3.51 -5.35 -15.48
CA GLU A 130 -3.32 -4.78 -16.83
C GLU A 130 -2.59 -5.73 -17.79
N VAL A 131 -1.61 -6.48 -17.29
CA VAL A 131 -0.84 -7.46 -18.10
C VAL A 131 -1.71 -8.67 -18.47
N GLY A 132 -2.58 -9.12 -17.56
CA GLY A 132 -3.49 -10.23 -17.81
C GLY A 132 -2.82 -11.61 -18.00
N ASP A 133 -1.54 -11.75 -17.62
CA ASP A 133 -0.78 -13.03 -17.74
C ASP A 133 -0.94 -13.82 -16.45
N LYS A 134 -1.43 -15.07 -16.55
CA LYS A 134 -1.55 -16.02 -15.44
C LYS A 134 -0.23 -16.35 -14.75
N GLY A 135 0.89 -16.20 -15.45
CA GLY A 135 2.21 -16.44 -14.91
C GLY A 135 2.79 -15.30 -14.10
N VAL A 136 2.05 -14.19 -13.93
CA VAL A 136 2.49 -13.00 -13.19
C VAL A 136 1.59 -12.78 -11.98
N ALA A 137 2.20 -12.66 -10.80
CA ALA A 137 1.51 -12.39 -9.54
C ALA A 137 2.00 -11.11 -8.87
N ALA A 138 1.21 -10.58 -7.96
CA ALA A 138 1.58 -9.47 -7.10
C ALA A 138 1.55 -9.87 -5.63
N ILE A 139 2.48 -9.32 -4.83
CA ILE A 139 2.37 -9.30 -3.38
C ILE A 139 1.83 -7.93 -3.00
N ALA A 140 0.59 -7.90 -2.52
CA ALA A 140 -0.13 -6.68 -2.15
C ALA A 140 -1.20 -6.97 -1.08
N SER A 141 -1.99 -5.94 -0.72
CA SER A 141 -3.13 -6.11 0.18
C SER A 141 -4.29 -6.85 -0.51
N ARG A 142 -5.16 -7.47 0.28
CA ARG A 142 -6.39 -8.09 -0.22
C ARG A 142 -7.30 -7.07 -0.90
N GLU A 143 -7.38 -5.86 -0.34
CA GLU A 143 -8.16 -4.74 -0.89
C GLU A 143 -7.67 -4.35 -2.29
N ALA A 144 -6.36 -4.39 -2.53
CA ALA A 144 -5.82 -4.18 -3.88
C ALA A 144 -6.29 -5.28 -4.84
N GLY A 145 -6.37 -6.52 -4.38
CA GLY A 145 -6.94 -7.63 -5.16
C GLY A 145 -8.39 -7.37 -5.56
N GLU A 146 -9.21 -6.95 -4.62
CA GLU A 146 -10.63 -6.61 -4.87
C GLU A 146 -10.79 -5.46 -5.86
N VAL A 147 -10.01 -4.37 -5.67
CA VAL A 147 -10.04 -3.19 -6.55
C VAL A 147 -9.66 -3.53 -7.98
N PHE A 148 -8.65 -4.37 -8.17
CA PHE A 148 -8.11 -4.69 -9.50
C PHE A 148 -8.63 -6.01 -10.09
N GLY A 149 -9.62 -6.64 -9.44
CA GLY A 149 -10.24 -7.88 -9.94
C GLY A 149 -9.31 -9.09 -9.94
N LEU A 150 -8.37 -9.14 -8.99
CA LEU A 150 -7.44 -10.25 -8.82
C LEU A 150 -7.92 -11.24 -7.76
N LYS A 151 -7.53 -12.49 -7.91
CA LYS A 151 -7.81 -13.57 -6.97
C LYS A 151 -6.64 -13.73 -5.99
N VAL A 152 -6.95 -13.98 -4.73
CA VAL A 152 -5.96 -14.42 -3.75
C VAL A 152 -5.53 -15.85 -4.05
N LEU A 153 -4.26 -16.04 -4.36
CA LEU A 153 -3.65 -17.34 -4.64
C LEU A 153 -3.05 -17.97 -3.40
N ALA A 154 -2.47 -17.14 -2.50
CA ALA A 154 -1.93 -17.58 -1.22
C ALA A 154 -2.09 -16.51 -0.15
N GLU A 155 -2.33 -16.95 1.09
CA GLU A 155 -2.50 -16.12 2.29
C GLU A 155 -1.40 -16.41 3.30
N ASN A 156 -1.24 -15.53 4.29
CA ASN A 156 -0.27 -15.71 5.37
C ASN A 156 1.18 -15.87 4.87
N ILE A 157 1.50 -15.18 3.78
CA ILE A 157 2.80 -15.27 3.11
C ILE A 157 3.90 -14.43 3.79
N CYS A 158 3.55 -13.56 4.74
CA CYS A 158 4.51 -12.76 5.49
C CYS A 158 4.86 -13.43 6.82
N ARG A 159 6.14 -13.40 7.17
CA ARG A 159 6.67 -14.00 8.41
C ARG A 159 6.17 -13.27 9.67
N GLU A 160 6.02 -11.95 9.60
CA GLU A 160 5.61 -11.10 10.71
C GLU A 160 4.11 -10.83 10.66
N LYS A 161 3.36 -11.53 11.52
CA LYS A 161 1.90 -11.36 11.63
C LYS A 161 1.45 -10.04 12.27
N ALA A 162 2.37 -9.25 12.83
CA ALA A 162 2.08 -8.04 13.58
C ALA A 162 2.51 -6.74 12.86
N ASN A 163 2.76 -6.78 11.54
CA ASN A 163 3.11 -5.58 10.80
C ASN A 163 1.89 -4.65 10.68
N SER A 164 2.08 -3.42 11.11
CA SER A 164 1.07 -2.36 11.00
C SER A 164 1.72 -1.03 10.62
N THR A 165 0.96 -0.21 9.91
CA THR A 165 1.35 1.16 9.60
C THR A 165 0.39 2.12 10.28
N ARG A 166 0.94 3.09 10.98
CA ARG A 166 0.21 4.21 11.57
C ARG A 166 0.14 5.33 10.55
N PHE A 167 -1.06 5.70 10.18
CA PHE A 167 -1.36 6.84 9.32
C PHE A 167 -1.93 7.98 10.15
N ILE A 168 -1.55 9.20 9.83
CA ILE A 168 -2.17 10.41 10.36
C ILE A 168 -3.03 11.07 9.29
N LEU A 169 -4.04 11.78 9.78
CA LEU A 169 -4.84 12.68 8.98
C LEU A 169 -4.46 14.10 9.39
N SER A 170 -4.09 14.90 8.39
CA SER A 170 -3.55 16.24 8.61
C SER A 170 -4.34 17.28 7.82
N LEU A 171 -4.57 18.44 8.43
CA LEU A 171 -5.20 19.62 7.81
C LEU A 171 -4.53 20.91 8.25
N ILE A 172 -4.88 22.06 7.62
CA ILE A 172 -4.23 23.35 7.86
C ILE A 172 -4.90 24.16 8.97
N HIS A 173 -6.23 24.08 9.10
CA HIS A 173 -7.04 24.79 10.12
C HIS A 173 -8.23 23.97 10.58
N ILE A 174 -8.57 24.11 11.88
CA ILE A 174 -9.85 23.70 12.47
C ILE A 174 -10.78 24.91 12.50
#